data_a151aca37e79857034df079e3ebffe88
#
_entry.id   a151aca37e79857034df079e3ebffe88
#
_cell.length_a   1.000
_cell.length_b   1.000
_cell.length_c   1.000
_cell.angle_alpha   90.00
_cell.angle_beta   90.00
_cell.angle_gamma   90.00
#
_symmetry.space_group_name_H-M   'P 1'
#
loop_
_entity.id
_entity.type
_entity.pdbx_description
1 polymer ?
#
loop_
_entity_poly.entity_id
_entity_poly.type
_entity_poly.pdbx_seq_one_letter_code
_entity_poly.pdbx_strand_id
1 'polypeptide(L)'
;MSWLMAAIYDGMMRASEEACLAQWRAELLRELSGAVLEIGAGTGATLSLYPKTVTRLVLCEPDPHMRRKLEAKRGTAANVEISGASIQDLSFEENSFDAVVSSLVLCSVEDPPAALAQIRRVLKPGGRLVFLEHVAADGKPNRLKWQRRIEPVWKRLMGNCHLTRRTEAAIEAAGFRIERIQRESMRKALPVCRPSIRGIARRSD
;
A
#
# COMPACT_ATOMS: atom_id res chain seq x y z
N MET A 1 3.24 12.27 8.99
CA MET A 1 1.87 12.60 9.47
C MET A 1 1.92 13.24 10.85
N SER A 2 0.90 14.00 11.29
CA SER A 2 0.87 14.50 12.67
C SER A 2 0.48 13.39 13.66
N TRP A 3 0.89 13.49 14.93
CA TRP A 3 0.50 12.57 16.00
C TRP A 3 -1.03 12.44 16.13
N LEU A 4 -1.75 13.55 15.91
CA LEU A 4 -3.21 13.57 15.96
C LEU A 4 -3.82 12.70 14.85
N MET A 5 -3.30 12.80 13.62
CA MET A 5 -3.75 11.96 12.51
C MET A 5 -3.47 10.48 12.80
N ALA A 6 -2.30 10.15 13.30
CA ALA A 6 -1.99 8.77 13.72
C ALA A 6 -2.93 8.27 14.83
N ALA A 7 -3.36 9.15 15.75
CA ALA A 7 -4.29 8.77 16.82
C ALA A 7 -5.68 8.40 16.29
N ILE A 8 -6.22 9.14 15.32
CA ILE A 8 -7.58 8.97 14.80
C ILE A 8 -7.67 8.03 13.59
N TYR A 9 -6.54 7.70 12.96
CA TYR A 9 -6.46 6.96 11.69
C TYR A 9 -7.25 5.64 11.71
N ASP A 10 -7.00 4.80 12.72
CA ASP A 10 -7.67 3.49 12.83
C ASP A 10 -9.19 3.66 12.97
N GLY A 11 -9.64 4.68 13.72
CA GLY A 11 -11.06 5.01 13.86
C GLY A 11 -11.70 5.45 12.54
N MET A 12 -10.98 6.27 11.78
CA MET A 12 -11.40 6.76 10.47
C MET A 12 -11.53 5.63 9.44
N MET A 13 -10.60 4.66 9.47
CA MET A 13 -10.57 3.55 8.53
C MET A 13 -11.50 2.39 8.91
N ARG A 14 -11.92 2.30 10.17
CA ARG A 14 -12.68 1.17 10.73
C ARG A 14 -13.86 0.75 9.86
N ALA A 15 -14.72 1.68 9.48
CA ALA A 15 -15.91 1.37 8.69
C ALA A 15 -15.58 0.77 7.32
N SER A 16 -14.50 1.21 6.67
CA SER A 16 -14.03 0.65 5.40
C SER A 16 -13.29 -0.67 5.59
N GLU A 17 -12.53 -0.81 6.68
CA GLU A 17 -11.88 -2.08 7.06
C GLU A 17 -12.92 -3.19 7.23
N GLU A 18 -13.93 -2.97 8.07
CA GLU A 18 -15.00 -3.94 8.32
C GLU A 18 -15.85 -4.22 7.07
N ALA A 19 -16.06 -3.22 6.23
CA ALA A 19 -16.90 -3.36 5.04
C ALA A 19 -16.22 -4.08 3.88
N CYS A 20 -14.89 -3.94 3.69
CA CYS A 20 -14.20 -4.50 2.53
C CYS A 20 -12.67 -4.63 2.66
N LEU A 21 -11.95 -3.69 3.29
CA LEU A 21 -10.49 -3.66 3.19
C LEU A 21 -9.83 -4.87 3.86
N ALA A 22 -10.30 -5.27 5.04
CA ALA A 22 -9.77 -6.43 5.75
C ALA A 22 -9.89 -7.71 4.90
N GLN A 23 -11.06 -7.94 4.28
CA GLN A 23 -11.28 -9.06 3.38
C GLN A 23 -10.36 -8.98 2.15
N TRP A 24 -10.28 -7.81 1.50
CA TRP A 24 -9.46 -7.63 0.30
C TRP A 24 -7.97 -7.87 0.56
N ARG A 25 -7.46 -7.40 1.71
CA ARG A 25 -6.09 -7.66 2.15
C ARG A 25 -5.87 -9.14 2.41
N ALA A 26 -6.76 -9.81 3.14
CA ALA A 26 -6.64 -11.23 3.41
C ALA A 26 -6.59 -12.06 2.11
N GLU A 27 -7.44 -11.75 1.12
CA GLU A 27 -7.43 -12.40 -0.18
C GLU A 27 -6.12 -12.19 -0.95
N LEU A 28 -5.55 -10.97 -0.91
CA LEU A 28 -4.30 -10.64 -1.60
C LEU A 28 -3.09 -11.30 -0.95
N LEU A 29 -3.06 -11.39 0.38
CA LEU A 29 -1.89 -11.84 1.13
C LEU A 29 -1.82 -13.36 1.30
N ARG A 30 -2.93 -14.09 1.17
CA ARG A 30 -3.04 -15.53 1.48
C ARG A 30 -2.05 -16.43 0.71
N GLU A 31 -1.63 -16.02 -0.48
CA GLU A 31 -0.74 -16.80 -1.36
C GLU A 31 0.72 -16.37 -1.26
N LEU A 32 1.05 -15.50 -0.30
CA LEU A 32 2.42 -15.03 -0.11
C LEU A 32 3.27 -16.06 0.63
N SER A 33 4.55 -16.11 0.28
CA SER A 33 5.54 -16.98 0.89
C SER A 33 6.93 -16.38 0.79
N GLY A 34 7.88 -16.90 1.57
CA GLY A 34 9.27 -16.47 1.55
C GLY A 34 9.49 -15.12 2.22
N ALA A 35 10.37 -14.30 1.67
CA ALA A 35 10.71 -12.97 2.18
C ALA A 35 9.76 -11.92 1.59
N VAL A 36 9.04 -11.21 2.45
CA VAL A 36 8.05 -10.19 2.07
C VAL A 36 8.41 -8.84 2.69
N LEU A 37 8.35 -7.80 1.87
CA LEU A 37 8.46 -6.42 2.29
C LEU A 37 7.08 -5.75 2.17
N GLU A 38 6.58 -5.13 3.22
CA GLU A 38 5.45 -4.21 3.13
C GLU A 38 5.94 -2.77 3.26
N ILE A 39 5.60 -1.94 2.30
CA ILE A 39 5.88 -0.50 2.33
C ILE A 39 4.68 0.25 2.91
N GLY A 40 4.95 1.25 3.77
CA GLY A 40 3.91 2.06 4.40
C GLY A 40 2.94 1.24 5.24
N ALA A 41 3.47 0.36 6.10
CA ALA A 41 2.66 -0.56 6.92
C ALA A 41 1.68 0.14 7.89
N GLY A 42 1.81 1.46 8.06
CA GLY A 42 0.94 2.28 8.88
C GLY A 42 0.89 1.80 10.33
N THR A 43 -0.32 1.56 10.80
CA THR A 43 -0.57 1.03 12.15
C THR A 43 -0.62 -0.51 12.18
N GLY A 44 -0.25 -1.20 11.09
CA GLY A 44 -0.21 -2.66 11.02
C GLY A 44 -1.57 -3.34 10.80
N ALA A 45 -2.40 -2.78 9.92
CA ALA A 45 -3.71 -3.36 9.58
C ALA A 45 -3.59 -4.73 8.88
N THR A 46 -2.45 -5.03 8.26
CA THR A 46 -2.14 -6.27 7.54
C THR A 46 -1.43 -7.31 8.38
N LEU A 47 -0.83 -6.92 9.50
CA LEU A 47 0.12 -7.74 10.27
C LEU A 47 -0.39 -9.15 10.61
N SER A 48 -1.65 -9.26 11.03
CA SER A 48 -2.28 -10.54 11.39
C SER A 48 -2.76 -11.37 10.20
N LEU A 49 -2.66 -10.83 8.98
CA LEU A 49 -3.18 -11.45 7.76
C LEU A 49 -2.11 -12.22 6.97
N TYR A 50 -0.84 -12.06 7.34
CA TYR A 50 0.26 -12.78 6.68
C TYR A 50 0.23 -14.26 7.01
N PRO A 51 0.30 -15.14 5.99
CA PRO A 51 0.31 -16.59 6.19
C PRO A 51 1.65 -17.06 6.79
N LYS A 52 1.63 -18.21 7.43
CA LYS A 52 2.84 -18.85 8.01
C LYS A 52 3.92 -19.22 6.98
N THR A 53 3.57 -19.23 5.71
CA THR A 53 4.48 -19.43 4.58
C THR A 53 5.42 -18.24 4.34
N VAL A 54 5.13 -17.08 4.94
CA VAL A 54 6.03 -15.91 4.98
C VAL A 54 7.08 -16.17 6.05
N THR A 55 8.30 -16.42 5.63
CA THR A 55 9.42 -16.80 6.51
C THR A 55 10.17 -15.57 7.06
N ARG A 56 10.14 -14.46 6.33
CA ARG A 56 10.67 -13.16 6.74
C ARG A 56 9.68 -12.06 6.33
N LEU A 57 9.23 -11.25 7.27
CA LEU A 57 8.35 -10.11 7.02
C LEU A 57 9.04 -8.83 7.48
N VAL A 58 9.27 -7.91 6.54
CA VAL A 58 9.78 -6.56 6.83
C VAL A 58 8.65 -5.56 6.62
N LEU A 59 8.36 -4.78 7.64
CA LEU A 59 7.31 -3.75 7.63
C LEU A 59 7.97 -2.37 7.69
N CYS A 60 7.94 -1.63 6.59
CA CYS A 60 8.47 -0.26 6.52
C CYS A 60 7.37 0.75 6.81
N GLU A 61 7.61 1.62 7.81
CA GLU A 61 6.75 2.75 8.13
C GLU A 61 7.60 3.95 8.55
N PRO A 62 7.71 4.99 7.70
CA PRO A 62 8.54 6.16 7.98
C PRO A 62 7.98 7.06 9.07
N ASP A 63 6.65 7.12 9.25
CA ASP A 63 6.05 7.97 10.28
C ASP A 63 6.24 7.36 11.68
N PRO A 64 6.95 8.05 12.61
CA PRO A 64 7.27 7.48 13.92
C PRO A 64 6.03 7.26 14.81
N HIS A 65 4.94 7.99 14.61
CA HIS A 65 3.72 7.84 15.40
C HIS A 65 2.92 6.61 14.94
N MET A 66 2.84 6.38 13.61
CA MET A 66 2.27 5.16 13.05
C MET A 66 3.11 3.95 13.43
N ARG A 67 4.43 4.04 13.24
CA ARG A 67 5.37 2.94 13.55
C ARG A 67 5.30 2.52 15.02
N ARG A 68 5.16 3.44 15.98
CA ARG A 68 4.97 3.09 17.39
C ARG A 68 3.74 2.21 17.63
N LYS A 69 2.62 2.47 16.90
CA LYS A 69 1.43 1.62 16.99
C LYS A 69 1.66 0.25 16.36
N LEU A 70 2.38 0.21 15.24
CA LEU A 70 2.78 -1.02 14.58
C LEU A 70 3.67 -1.88 15.49
N GLU A 71 4.67 -1.29 16.13
CA GLU A 71 5.56 -1.94 17.11
C GLU A 71 4.78 -2.54 18.28
N ALA A 72 3.80 -1.80 18.81
CA ALA A 72 2.93 -2.31 19.88
C ALA A 72 2.08 -3.52 19.44
N LYS A 73 1.63 -3.56 18.18
CA LYS A 73 0.88 -4.69 17.62
C LYS A 73 1.75 -5.90 17.28
N ARG A 74 3.03 -5.69 16.92
CA ARG A 74 3.96 -6.78 16.56
C ARG A 74 4.15 -7.78 17.68
N GLY A 75 4.20 -7.33 18.94
CA GLY A 75 4.49 -8.18 20.07
C GLY A 75 5.85 -8.87 19.95
N THR A 76 5.89 -10.19 20.14
CA THR A 76 7.11 -11.02 20.15
C THR A 76 7.31 -11.82 18.84
N ALA A 77 6.62 -11.48 17.74
CA ALA A 77 6.75 -12.22 16.49
C ALA A 77 8.19 -12.16 15.94
N ALA A 78 8.91 -13.28 15.98
CA ALA A 78 10.35 -13.35 15.69
C ALA A 78 10.69 -13.17 14.20
N ASN A 79 9.76 -13.47 13.30
CA ASN A 79 9.97 -13.33 11.84
C ASN A 79 9.56 -11.97 11.28
N VAL A 80 9.20 -11.00 12.15
CA VAL A 80 8.75 -9.68 11.78
C VAL A 80 9.78 -8.62 12.17
N GLU A 81 10.31 -7.93 11.17
CA GLU A 81 11.20 -6.78 11.30
C GLU A 81 10.41 -5.49 11.03
N ILE A 82 10.58 -4.45 11.84
CA ILE A 82 10.00 -3.13 11.59
C ILE A 82 11.12 -2.15 11.29
N SER A 83 10.98 -1.42 10.16
CA SER A 83 11.94 -0.43 9.70
C SER A 83 11.30 0.94 9.57
N GLY A 84 12.07 1.99 9.86
CA GLY A 84 11.70 3.38 9.57
C GLY A 84 11.98 3.84 8.15
N ALA A 85 12.44 2.95 7.27
CA ALA A 85 12.79 3.28 5.91
C ALA A 85 11.58 3.81 5.12
N SER A 86 11.84 4.84 4.31
CA SER A 86 10.90 5.33 3.31
C SER A 86 11.06 4.54 2.02
N ILE A 87 10.01 4.47 1.21
CA ILE A 87 10.07 3.84 -0.11
C ILE A 87 11.09 4.51 -1.05
N GLN A 88 11.40 5.79 -0.83
CA GLN A 88 12.41 6.51 -1.60
C GLN A 88 13.84 6.10 -1.21
N ASP A 89 14.03 5.55 -0.03
CA ASP A 89 15.33 5.19 0.54
C ASP A 89 15.25 3.80 1.20
N LEU A 90 15.02 2.78 0.38
CA LEU A 90 15.05 1.39 0.80
C LEU A 90 16.49 0.88 0.83
N SER A 91 17.09 0.81 2.02
CA SER A 91 18.44 0.30 2.26
C SER A 91 18.52 -1.24 2.28
N PHE A 92 17.70 -1.91 1.46
CA PHE A 92 17.75 -3.36 1.28
C PHE A 92 18.53 -3.72 0.02
N GLU A 93 19.14 -4.90 0.04
CA GLU A 93 19.86 -5.45 -1.11
C GLU A 93 18.90 -5.69 -2.28
N GLU A 94 19.47 -5.63 -3.49
CA GLU A 94 18.74 -5.98 -4.70
C GLU A 94 18.31 -7.46 -4.66
N ASN A 95 17.18 -7.77 -5.26
CA ASN A 95 16.69 -9.15 -5.41
C ASN A 95 16.57 -9.90 -4.06
N SER A 96 16.19 -9.21 -2.99
CA SER A 96 16.12 -9.78 -1.64
C SER A 96 14.72 -10.25 -1.22
N PHE A 97 13.67 -9.80 -1.91
CA PHE A 97 12.29 -10.13 -1.55
C PHE A 97 11.55 -10.92 -2.63
N ASP A 98 10.77 -11.91 -2.21
CA ASP A 98 9.87 -12.68 -3.07
C ASP A 98 8.59 -11.90 -3.42
N ALA A 99 8.16 -11.02 -2.51
CA ALA A 99 7.04 -10.12 -2.74
C ALA A 99 7.23 -8.76 -2.04
N VAL A 100 6.68 -7.71 -2.65
CA VAL A 100 6.48 -6.39 -2.03
C VAL A 100 4.98 -6.10 -1.98
N VAL A 101 4.50 -5.61 -0.83
CA VAL A 101 3.10 -5.25 -0.60
C VAL A 101 2.97 -3.73 -0.47
N SER A 102 2.01 -3.17 -1.19
CA SER A 102 1.61 -1.77 -1.13
C SER A 102 0.11 -1.68 -0.89
N SER A 103 -0.30 -1.16 0.26
CA SER A 103 -1.70 -1.04 0.62
C SER A 103 -2.04 0.40 1.02
N LEU A 104 -2.63 1.15 0.09
CA LEU A 104 -2.97 2.57 0.21
C LEU A 104 -1.73 3.47 0.42
N VAL A 105 -0.64 3.18 -0.28
CA VAL A 105 0.65 3.87 -0.18
C VAL A 105 1.04 4.57 -1.49
N LEU A 106 0.97 3.89 -2.64
CA LEU A 106 1.36 4.46 -3.93
C LEU A 106 0.56 5.70 -4.31
N CYS A 107 -0.65 5.84 -3.77
CA CYS A 107 -1.44 7.06 -3.90
C CYS A 107 -0.82 8.26 -3.18
N SER A 108 0.03 8.05 -2.18
CA SER A 108 0.58 9.08 -1.29
C SER A 108 2.07 9.34 -1.51
N VAL A 109 2.78 8.50 -2.26
CA VAL A 109 4.21 8.72 -2.55
C VAL A 109 4.43 9.99 -3.37
N GLU A 110 5.53 10.66 -3.15
CA GLU A 110 5.86 11.91 -3.85
C GLU A 110 6.18 11.64 -5.33
N ASP A 111 7.04 10.66 -5.59
CA ASP A 111 7.46 10.24 -6.92
C ASP A 111 7.14 8.75 -7.15
N PRO A 112 6.00 8.41 -7.79
CA PRO A 112 5.64 7.03 -8.07
C PRO A 112 6.59 6.27 -8.98
N PRO A 113 7.16 6.85 -10.06
CA PRO A 113 8.20 6.21 -10.85
C PRO A 113 9.41 5.79 -10.02
N ALA A 114 9.97 6.70 -9.20
CA ALA A 114 11.10 6.39 -8.32
C ALA A 114 10.74 5.32 -7.29
N ALA A 115 9.56 5.40 -6.68
CA ALA A 115 9.08 4.41 -5.73
C ALA A 115 8.94 3.01 -6.37
N LEU A 116 8.35 2.92 -7.56
CA LEU A 116 8.21 1.67 -8.30
C LEU A 116 9.55 1.11 -8.76
N ALA A 117 10.51 1.96 -9.10
CA ALA A 117 11.88 1.54 -9.40
C ALA A 117 12.56 0.91 -8.18
N GLN A 118 12.39 1.48 -6.98
CA GLN A 118 12.90 0.89 -5.73
C GLN A 118 12.21 -0.45 -5.42
N ILE A 119 10.90 -0.55 -5.60
CA ILE A 119 10.18 -1.83 -5.45
C ILE A 119 10.76 -2.87 -6.41
N ARG A 120 10.95 -2.49 -7.68
CA ARG A 120 11.51 -3.39 -8.69
C ARG A 120 12.93 -3.83 -8.34
N ARG A 121 13.77 -2.94 -7.82
CA ARG A 121 15.14 -3.22 -7.41
C ARG A 121 15.21 -4.30 -6.32
N VAL A 122 14.40 -4.16 -5.27
CA VAL A 122 14.45 -5.10 -4.13
C VAL A 122 13.73 -6.42 -4.37
N LEU A 123 12.80 -6.49 -5.34
CA LEU A 123 12.15 -7.73 -5.73
C LEU A 123 13.13 -8.64 -6.48
N LYS A 124 13.08 -9.94 -6.20
CA LYS A 124 13.74 -10.96 -7.00
C LYS A 124 13.20 -10.98 -8.44
N PRO A 125 13.97 -11.47 -9.43
CA PRO A 125 13.43 -11.79 -10.76
C PRO A 125 12.17 -12.66 -10.63
N GLY A 126 11.09 -12.30 -11.32
CA GLY A 126 9.79 -12.97 -11.18
C GLY A 126 9.06 -12.72 -9.85
N GLY A 127 9.60 -11.89 -8.95
CA GLY A 127 8.94 -11.49 -7.70
C GLY A 127 7.66 -10.68 -7.94
N ARG A 128 6.80 -10.60 -6.92
CA ARG A 128 5.45 -10.05 -7.05
C ARG A 128 5.29 -8.73 -6.31
N LEU A 129 4.71 -7.73 -6.98
CA LEU A 129 4.12 -6.55 -6.35
C LEU A 129 2.64 -6.84 -6.10
N VAL A 130 2.24 -6.86 -4.83
CA VAL A 130 0.84 -6.96 -4.39
C VAL A 130 0.36 -5.56 -4.05
N PHE A 131 -0.72 -5.12 -4.65
CA PHE A 131 -1.19 -3.75 -4.48
C PHE A 131 -2.68 -3.65 -4.18
N LEU A 132 -3.04 -2.68 -3.35
CA LEU A 132 -4.39 -2.23 -3.05
C LEU A 132 -4.35 -0.70 -2.93
N GLU A 133 -4.91 0.01 -3.89
CA GLU A 133 -4.77 1.47 -3.97
C GLU A 133 -6.09 2.13 -4.37
N HIS A 134 -6.37 3.31 -3.83
CA HIS A 134 -7.39 4.15 -4.43
C HIS A 134 -6.81 4.90 -5.64
N VAL A 135 -7.67 5.19 -6.63
CA VAL A 135 -7.22 5.70 -7.93
C VAL A 135 -8.17 6.77 -8.49
N ALA A 136 -7.76 7.37 -9.58
CA ALA A 136 -8.62 8.25 -10.39
C ALA A 136 -9.91 7.53 -10.80
N ALA A 137 -11.01 8.25 -10.79
CA ALA A 137 -12.32 7.78 -11.23
C ALA A 137 -12.43 7.79 -12.77
N ASP A 138 -11.48 7.19 -13.48
CA ASP A 138 -11.52 7.09 -14.92
C ASP A 138 -12.81 6.35 -15.34
N GLY A 139 -13.51 6.85 -16.36
CA GLY A 139 -14.83 6.37 -16.76
C GLY A 139 -16.01 6.96 -15.96
N LYS A 140 -15.78 7.81 -14.94
CA LYS A 140 -16.83 8.52 -14.18
C LYS A 140 -16.53 10.03 -14.14
N PRO A 141 -16.80 10.78 -15.22
CA PRO A 141 -16.30 12.16 -15.42
C PRO A 141 -16.70 13.11 -14.30
N ASN A 142 -17.92 13.02 -13.77
CA ASN A 142 -18.36 13.87 -12.66
C ASN A 142 -17.57 13.60 -11.38
N ARG A 143 -17.27 12.33 -11.08
CA ARG A 143 -16.46 11.98 -9.90
C ARG A 143 -15.02 12.42 -10.07
N LEU A 144 -14.43 12.21 -11.25
CA LEU A 144 -13.07 12.67 -11.55
C LEU A 144 -12.95 14.20 -11.43
N LYS A 145 -13.96 14.94 -11.88
CA LYS A 145 -14.02 16.41 -11.70
C LYS A 145 -13.97 16.79 -10.22
N TRP A 146 -14.73 16.08 -9.37
CA TRP A 146 -14.71 16.31 -7.93
C TRP A 146 -13.38 15.92 -7.29
N GLN A 147 -12.79 14.78 -7.68
CA GLN A 147 -11.45 14.39 -7.24
C GLN A 147 -10.44 15.51 -7.52
N ARG A 148 -10.36 16.00 -8.76
CA ARG A 148 -9.45 17.09 -9.15
C ARG A 148 -9.66 18.37 -8.35
N ARG A 149 -10.92 18.72 -8.06
CA ARG A 149 -11.26 19.93 -7.31
C ARG A 149 -10.87 19.85 -5.85
N ILE A 150 -11.03 18.67 -5.24
CA ILE A 150 -10.79 18.46 -3.80
C ILE A 150 -9.31 18.13 -3.53
N GLU A 151 -8.61 17.53 -4.47
CA GLU A 151 -7.24 17.02 -4.30
C GLU A 151 -6.26 18.00 -3.65
N PRO A 152 -6.20 19.31 -3.99
CA PRO A 152 -5.24 20.21 -3.36
C PRO A 152 -5.39 20.30 -1.82
N VAL A 153 -6.65 20.33 -1.34
CA VAL A 153 -6.96 20.36 0.09
C VAL A 153 -6.75 18.97 0.70
N TRP A 154 -7.20 17.93 -0.01
CA TRP A 154 -7.07 16.53 0.40
C TRP A 154 -5.63 16.12 0.68
N LYS A 155 -4.72 16.44 -0.22
CA LYS A 155 -3.27 16.17 -0.06
C LYS A 155 -2.70 16.74 1.23
N ARG A 156 -3.07 17.97 1.59
CA ARG A 156 -2.62 18.60 2.83
C ARG A 156 -3.11 17.88 4.08
N LEU A 157 -4.35 17.41 4.06
CA LEU A 157 -4.98 16.78 5.22
C LEU A 157 -4.64 15.31 5.36
N MET A 158 -4.44 14.60 4.23
CA MET A 158 -4.36 13.14 4.17
C MET A 158 -2.96 12.65 3.76
N GLY A 159 -1.90 13.30 4.27
CA GLY A 159 -0.52 12.80 4.13
C GLY A 159 -0.05 12.63 2.68
N ASN A 160 -0.28 13.65 1.84
CA ASN A 160 0.07 13.66 0.42
C ASN A 160 -0.72 12.67 -0.46
N CYS A 161 -1.86 12.19 0.02
CA CYS A 161 -2.69 11.26 -0.74
C CYS A 161 -3.31 11.96 -1.96
N HIS A 162 -3.01 11.47 -3.16
CA HIS A 162 -3.53 11.98 -4.43
C HIS A 162 -4.76 11.19 -4.87
N LEU A 163 -5.89 11.87 -5.04
CA LEU A 163 -7.14 11.25 -5.48
C LEU A 163 -7.14 10.86 -6.96
N THR A 164 -6.26 11.45 -7.75
CA THR A 164 -6.23 11.31 -9.22
C THR A 164 -5.07 10.46 -9.73
N ARG A 165 -4.43 9.66 -8.87
CA ARG A 165 -3.36 8.72 -9.27
C ARG A 165 -3.89 7.67 -10.25
N ARG A 166 -3.12 7.40 -11.29
CA ARG A 166 -3.33 6.30 -12.23
C ARG A 166 -2.32 5.20 -11.96
N THR A 167 -2.45 4.57 -10.80
CA THR A 167 -1.46 3.62 -10.26
C THR A 167 -1.28 2.40 -11.16
N GLU A 168 -2.34 1.93 -11.82
CA GLU A 168 -2.25 0.83 -12.78
C GLU A 168 -1.26 1.15 -13.90
N ALA A 169 -1.45 2.27 -14.59
CA ALA A 169 -0.56 2.70 -15.66
C ALA A 169 0.88 2.96 -15.18
N ALA A 170 1.05 3.47 -13.95
CA ALA A 170 2.37 3.66 -13.36
C ALA A 170 3.09 2.33 -13.10
N ILE A 171 2.39 1.30 -12.61
CA ILE A 171 2.91 -0.05 -12.40
C ILE A 171 3.37 -0.66 -13.74
N GLU A 172 2.56 -0.57 -14.78
CA GLU A 172 2.91 -1.07 -16.12
C GLU A 172 4.11 -0.32 -16.71
N ALA A 173 4.13 1.02 -16.61
CA ALA A 173 5.22 1.85 -17.09
C ALA A 173 6.56 1.58 -16.37
N ALA A 174 6.51 1.10 -15.12
CA ALA A 174 7.68 0.68 -14.35
C ALA A 174 8.20 -0.72 -14.72
N GLY A 175 7.64 -1.38 -15.73
CA GLY A 175 8.09 -2.69 -16.23
C GLY A 175 7.54 -3.86 -15.41
N PHE A 176 6.40 -3.70 -14.76
CA PHE A 176 5.67 -4.81 -14.15
C PHE A 176 4.60 -5.32 -15.11
N ARG A 177 4.42 -6.62 -15.17
CA ARG A 177 3.32 -7.26 -15.87
C ARG A 177 2.18 -7.55 -14.88
N ILE A 178 1.03 -6.93 -15.06
CA ILE A 178 -0.15 -7.18 -14.23
C ILE A 178 -0.68 -8.60 -14.53
N GLU A 179 -0.70 -9.46 -13.51
CA GLU A 179 -1.23 -10.83 -13.60
C GLU A 179 -2.71 -10.88 -13.26
N ARG A 180 -3.11 -10.10 -12.26
CA ARG A 180 -4.49 -10.02 -11.79
C ARG A 180 -4.78 -8.62 -11.30
N ILE A 181 -5.90 -8.06 -11.73
CA ILE A 181 -6.40 -6.78 -11.25
C ILE A 181 -7.92 -6.80 -11.09
N GLN A 182 -8.38 -6.27 -9.99
CA GLN A 182 -9.80 -6.03 -9.71
C GLN A 182 -9.99 -4.54 -9.48
N ARG A 183 -11.00 -3.98 -10.15
CA ARG A 183 -11.39 -2.57 -10.02
C ARG A 183 -12.65 -2.51 -9.17
N GLU A 184 -12.51 -1.96 -7.99
CA GLU A 184 -13.51 -2.04 -6.93
C GLU A 184 -13.99 -0.65 -6.51
N SER A 185 -15.02 -0.62 -5.69
CA SER A 185 -15.50 0.58 -5.02
C SER A 185 -15.39 0.39 -3.51
N MET A 186 -14.42 1.05 -2.87
CA MET A 186 -14.19 0.98 -1.42
C MET A 186 -15.46 1.37 -0.68
N ARG A 187 -16.07 0.40 0.01
CA ARG A 187 -17.30 0.61 0.76
C ARG A 187 -17.04 1.46 2.00
N LYS A 188 -18.02 2.24 2.39
CA LYS A 188 -17.98 3.14 3.56
C LYS A 188 -16.92 4.27 3.49
N ALA A 189 -16.10 4.32 2.45
CA ALA A 189 -15.21 5.45 2.19
C ALA A 189 -15.96 6.66 1.63
N LEU A 190 -15.35 7.84 1.72
CA LEU A 190 -15.86 9.04 1.07
C LEU A 190 -15.99 8.81 -0.44
N PRO A 191 -17.02 9.34 -1.11
CA PRO A 191 -17.27 9.09 -2.54
C PRO A 191 -16.06 9.32 -3.45
N VAL A 192 -15.21 10.31 -3.13
CA VAL A 192 -14.00 10.65 -3.89
C VAL A 192 -12.86 9.63 -3.75
N CYS A 193 -12.84 8.86 -2.64
CA CYS A 193 -11.81 7.84 -2.37
C CYS A 193 -12.25 6.43 -2.74
N ARG A 194 -13.52 6.24 -3.16
CA ARG A 194 -14.07 4.89 -3.44
C ARG A 194 -13.42 4.16 -4.62
N PRO A 195 -13.08 4.83 -5.74
CA PRO A 195 -12.44 4.12 -6.85
C PRO A 195 -11.13 3.50 -6.39
N SER A 196 -11.02 2.18 -6.50
CA SER A 196 -9.88 1.42 -5.99
C SER A 196 -9.50 0.33 -6.98
N ILE A 197 -8.23 -0.02 -6.98
CA ILE A 197 -7.69 -1.19 -7.66
C ILE A 197 -7.01 -2.09 -6.65
N ARG A 198 -7.08 -3.39 -6.85
CA ARG A 198 -6.31 -4.36 -6.10
C ARG A 198 -5.84 -5.48 -7.02
N GLY A 199 -4.65 -5.98 -6.79
CA GLY A 199 -4.11 -6.98 -7.70
C GLY A 199 -2.70 -7.41 -7.38
N ILE A 200 -2.15 -8.17 -8.34
CA ILE A 200 -0.80 -8.70 -8.33
C ILE A 200 -0.16 -8.37 -9.66
N ALA A 201 1.03 -7.82 -9.61
CA ALA A 201 1.87 -7.61 -10.77
C ALA A 201 3.23 -8.30 -10.56
N ARG A 202 3.80 -8.86 -11.61
CA ARG A 202 5.09 -9.56 -11.59
C ARG A 202 6.18 -8.67 -12.14
N ARG A 203 7.33 -8.67 -11.48
CA ARG A 203 8.55 -8.08 -12.03
C ARG A 203 8.90 -8.83 -13.30
N SER A 204 8.89 -8.12 -14.45
CA SER A 204 9.48 -8.63 -15.69
C SER A 204 11.00 -8.51 -15.60
N ASP A 205 11.69 -9.45 -16.20
CA ASP A 205 13.17 -9.48 -16.27
C ASP A 205 13.73 -8.27 -17.02
#